data_2c7d1b8a000e4c0dfa12ae39fe71db39
#
_entry.id   2c7d1b8a000e4c0dfa12ae39fe71db39
#
_cell.length_a   1.000
_cell.length_b   1.000
_cell.length_c   1.000
_cell.angle_alpha   90.00
_cell.angle_beta   90.00
_cell.angle_gamma   90.00
#
_symmetry.space_group_name_H-M   'P 1'
#
loop_
_entity.id
_entity.type
_entity.pdbx_description
1 polymer ?
#
loop_
_entity_poly.entity_id
_entity_poly.type
_entity_poly.pdbx_seq_one_letter_code
_entity_poly.pdbx_strand_id
1 'polypeptide(L)'
;MQKIVTLILLTLSVFGTGFADEDNFKVKKSEAEWRKELTPEQYEVLRGQGTERPFTSQCLHIKENGEYHCAGCDNLLFTSGAKFKSGTGWPSFFEPRKGSVVIRTDTSHGMTRKEVLCADCGGHLGHVFSDGPGPTGLRYCINGVALEFQPEE
;
A
#
# COMPACT_ATOMS: atom_id res chain seq x y z
N MET A 1 26.18 49.19 45.73
CA MET A 1 26.66 47.95 45.02
C MET A 1 25.47 47.19 44.60
N GLN A 2 25.05 47.30 43.29
CA GLN A 2 23.87 46.73 42.73
C GLN A 2 24.29 45.44 41.98
N LYS A 3 23.79 44.29 42.43
CA LYS A 3 24.07 42.99 41.79
C LYS A 3 23.07 42.80 40.64
N ILE A 4 23.59 42.82 39.44
CA ILE A 4 22.82 42.48 38.22
C ILE A 4 22.74 40.94 38.12
N VAL A 5 21.52 40.43 38.25
CA VAL A 5 21.22 39.02 38.00
C VAL A 5 20.87 38.86 36.52
N THR A 6 21.79 38.29 35.77
CA THR A 6 21.57 37.96 34.34
C THR A 6 20.76 36.68 34.24
N LEU A 7 19.51 36.82 33.82
CA LEU A 7 18.62 35.69 33.54
C LEU A 7 18.93 35.14 32.15
N ILE A 8 19.57 33.96 32.10
CA ILE A 8 19.82 33.25 30.84
C ILE A 8 18.54 32.51 30.48
N LEU A 9 17.82 33.00 29.45
CA LEU A 9 16.73 32.27 28.81
C LEU A 9 17.34 31.15 27.95
N LEU A 10 17.18 29.90 28.40
CA LEU A 10 17.50 28.72 27.63
C LEU A 10 16.34 28.46 26.64
N THR A 11 16.51 28.87 25.39
CA THR A 11 15.56 28.53 24.34
C THR A 11 15.73 27.05 23.93
N LEU A 12 14.79 26.22 24.35
CA LEU A 12 14.72 24.83 23.93
C LEU A 12 14.27 24.79 22.47
N SER A 13 15.21 24.62 21.55
CA SER A 13 14.92 24.35 20.14
C SER A 13 14.38 22.94 20.03
N VAL A 14 13.07 22.80 19.88
CA VAL A 14 12.43 21.53 19.50
C VAL A 14 12.77 21.27 18.05
N PHE A 15 13.76 20.41 17.80
CA PHE A 15 13.99 19.83 16.49
C PHE A 15 12.80 18.90 16.20
N GLY A 16 11.83 19.41 15.44
CA GLY A 16 10.81 18.59 14.83
C GLY A 16 11.47 17.66 13.83
N THR A 17 11.60 16.38 14.18
CA THR A 17 11.89 15.33 13.22
C THR A 17 10.68 15.24 12.30
N GLY A 18 10.82 15.78 11.09
CA GLY A 18 9.82 15.68 10.04
C GLY A 18 9.62 14.23 9.67
N PHE A 19 8.58 13.60 10.20
CA PHE A 19 8.01 12.39 9.63
C PHE A 19 7.33 12.80 8.34
N ALA A 20 7.91 12.39 7.20
CA ALA A 20 7.39 12.67 5.89
C ALA A 20 6.06 11.93 5.69
N ASP A 21 4.99 12.70 5.46
CA ASP A 21 3.78 12.35 4.71
C ASP A 21 3.04 11.02 4.97
N GLU A 22 2.77 10.65 6.21
CA GLU A 22 1.71 9.66 6.50
C GLU A 22 0.29 10.28 6.48
N ASP A 23 0.16 11.59 6.34
CA ASP A 23 -1.10 12.29 6.64
C ASP A 23 -1.96 12.69 5.44
N ASN A 24 -1.65 12.29 4.22
CA ASN A 24 -2.37 12.82 3.05
C ASN A 24 -3.30 11.83 2.33
N PHE A 25 -3.64 10.70 2.95
CA PHE A 25 -4.64 9.79 2.39
C PHE A 25 -6.06 10.31 2.63
N LYS A 26 -6.95 10.13 1.63
CA LYS A 26 -8.34 10.59 1.69
C LYS A 26 -9.16 9.83 2.74
N VAL A 27 -8.90 8.53 2.86
CA VAL A 27 -9.62 7.65 3.80
C VAL A 27 -8.77 7.49 5.06
N LYS A 28 -9.26 8.06 6.15
CA LYS A 28 -8.61 8.00 7.46
C LYS A 28 -9.56 7.32 8.44
N LYS A 29 -9.12 6.23 9.02
CA LYS A 29 -9.84 5.48 10.04
C LYS A 29 -8.88 5.15 11.18
N SER A 30 -9.40 5.06 12.40
CA SER A 30 -8.64 4.56 13.53
C SER A 30 -8.31 3.06 13.36
N GLU A 31 -7.30 2.59 14.07
CA GLU A 31 -6.95 1.17 14.08
C GLU A 31 -8.13 0.27 14.53
N ALA A 32 -8.97 0.76 15.44
CA ALA A 32 -10.15 0.05 15.89
C ALA A 32 -11.21 -0.09 14.79
N GLU A 33 -11.40 0.96 13.97
CA GLU A 33 -12.31 0.92 12.82
C GLU A 33 -11.79 -0.03 11.73
N TRP A 34 -10.50 0.03 11.41
CA TRP A 34 -9.89 -0.91 10.47
C TRP A 34 -10.06 -2.37 10.91
N ARG A 35 -9.82 -2.67 12.19
CA ARG A 35 -10.00 -4.04 12.74
C ARG A 35 -11.45 -4.51 12.74
N LYS A 36 -12.41 -3.59 12.79
CA LYS A 36 -13.84 -3.92 12.75
C LYS A 36 -14.33 -4.22 11.32
N GLU A 37 -13.77 -3.51 10.32
CA GLU A 37 -14.23 -3.59 8.95
C GLU A 37 -13.49 -4.65 8.13
N LEU A 38 -12.21 -4.88 8.43
CA LEU A 38 -11.36 -5.83 7.71
C LEU A 38 -11.38 -7.20 8.38
N THR A 39 -11.26 -8.25 7.56
CA THR A 39 -10.91 -9.56 8.13
C THR A 39 -9.51 -9.51 8.76
N PRO A 40 -9.17 -10.43 9.68
CA PRO A 40 -7.83 -10.48 10.26
C PRO A 40 -6.71 -10.54 9.21
N GLU A 41 -6.89 -11.29 8.14
CA GLU A 41 -5.92 -11.43 7.06
C GLU A 41 -5.80 -10.14 6.22
N GLN A 42 -6.93 -9.50 5.89
CA GLN A 42 -6.94 -8.19 5.22
C GLN A 42 -6.25 -7.13 6.08
N TYR A 43 -6.53 -7.12 7.39
CA TYR A 43 -5.90 -6.18 8.30
C TYR A 43 -4.39 -6.38 8.39
N GLU A 44 -3.93 -7.63 8.51
CA GLU A 44 -2.51 -7.94 8.58
C GLU A 44 -1.76 -7.48 7.32
N VAL A 45 -2.35 -7.66 6.15
CA VAL A 45 -1.74 -7.22 4.88
C VAL A 45 -1.85 -5.71 4.72
N LEU A 46 -3.06 -5.15 4.75
CA LEU A 46 -3.29 -3.74 4.43
C LEU A 46 -2.72 -2.78 5.47
N ARG A 47 -2.71 -3.16 6.75
CA ARG A 47 -2.28 -2.28 7.86
C ARG A 47 -0.99 -2.74 8.54
N GLY A 48 -0.72 -4.05 8.53
CA GLY A 48 0.48 -4.65 9.11
C GLY A 48 1.63 -4.87 8.13
N GLN A 49 1.49 -4.48 6.84
CA GLN A 49 2.47 -4.75 5.78
C GLN A 49 2.80 -6.24 5.61
N GLY A 50 1.83 -7.11 5.90
CA GLY A 50 1.97 -8.55 5.76
C GLY A 50 1.98 -9.00 4.31
N THR A 51 2.29 -10.27 4.10
CA THR A 51 2.25 -10.92 2.79
C THR A 51 1.46 -12.22 2.91
N GLU A 52 0.44 -12.41 2.08
CA GLU A 52 -0.29 -13.68 2.01
C GLU A 52 0.61 -14.81 1.50
N ARG A 53 0.23 -16.05 1.77
CA ARG A 53 0.97 -17.20 1.23
C ARG A 53 0.82 -17.27 -0.29
N PRO A 54 1.89 -17.64 -1.04
CA PRO A 54 1.80 -17.79 -2.47
C PRO A 54 0.76 -18.87 -2.85
N PHE A 55 0.07 -18.68 -3.97
CA PHE A 55 -0.92 -19.59 -4.56
C PHE A 55 -2.21 -19.80 -3.74
N THR A 56 -2.49 -18.96 -2.73
CA THR A 56 -3.69 -19.07 -1.91
C THR A 56 -4.83 -18.15 -2.35
N SER A 57 -4.52 -17.06 -3.05
CA SER A 57 -5.51 -16.08 -3.46
C SER A 57 -6.44 -16.60 -4.54
N GLN A 58 -7.75 -16.40 -4.35
CA GLN A 58 -8.76 -16.65 -5.40
C GLN A 58 -8.56 -15.73 -6.61
N CYS A 59 -8.04 -14.52 -6.41
CA CYS A 59 -7.75 -13.57 -7.49
C CYS A 59 -6.76 -14.10 -8.54
N LEU A 60 -5.95 -15.12 -8.22
CA LEU A 60 -5.09 -15.79 -9.20
C LEU A 60 -5.88 -16.47 -10.32
N HIS A 61 -7.05 -17.01 -9.99
CA HIS A 61 -7.82 -17.89 -10.86
C HIS A 61 -8.93 -17.16 -11.62
N ILE A 62 -9.23 -15.90 -11.27
CA ILE A 62 -10.24 -15.09 -11.95
C ILE A 62 -9.77 -14.81 -13.38
N LYS A 63 -10.59 -15.17 -14.35
CA LYS A 63 -10.38 -14.97 -15.79
C LYS A 63 -11.42 -14.04 -16.41
N GLU A 64 -12.45 -13.71 -15.65
CA GLU A 64 -13.52 -12.81 -16.06
C GLU A 64 -12.99 -11.39 -16.20
N ASN A 65 -13.64 -10.62 -17.09
CA ASN A 65 -13.40 -9.19 -17.18
C ASN A 65 -13.99 -8.49 -15.97
N GLY A 66 -13.27 -7.50 -15.48
CA GLY A 66 -13.72 -6.74 -14.32
C GLY A 66 -12.63 -5.88 -13.71
N GLU A 67 -12.93 -5.38 -12.55
CA GLU A 67 -12.15 -4.42 -11.81
C GLU A 67 -11.68 -5.01 -10.48
N TYR A 68 -10.48 -4.61 -10.06
CA TYR A 68 -9.89 -4.99 -8.77
C TYR A 68 -9.81 -3.77 -7.88
N HIS A 69 -10.59 -3.77 -6.82
CA HIS A 69 -10.73 -2.68 -5.86
C HIS A 69 -9.92 -2.97 -4.59
N CYS A 70 -9.56 -1.91 -3.87
CA CYS A 70 -8.94 -2.04 -2.55
C CYS A 70 -9.95 -2.58 -1.54
N ALA A 71 -9.64 -3.70 -0.90
CA ALA A 71 -10.51 -4.29 0.14
C ALA A 71 -10.71 -3.38 1.35
N GLY A 72 -9.85 -2.37 1.54
CA GLY A 72 -9.97 -1.42 2.65
C GLY A 72 -10.85 -0.21 2.38
N CYS A 73 -10.94 0.27 1.14
CA CYS A 73 -11.60 1.54 0.85
C CYS A 73 -12.32 1.61 -0.49
N ASP A 74 -12.42 0.49 -1.20
CA ASP A 74 -13.10 0.38 -2.50
C ASP A 74 -12.51 1.24 -3.63
N ASN A 75 -11.28 1.76 -3.47
CA ASN A 75 -10.59 2.46 -4.56
C ASN A 75 -10.27 1.48 -5.70
N LEU A 76 -10.66 1.82 -6.94
CA LEU A 76 -10.33 1.04 -8.13
C LEU A 76 -8.82 1.07 -8.39
N LEU A 77 -8.17 -0.08 -8.27
CA LEU A 77 -6.70 -0.22 -8.35
C LEU A 77 -6.21 -0.72 -9.69
N PHE A 78 -6.81 -1.81 -10.19
CA PHE A 78 -6.40 -2.49 -11.42
C PHE A 78 -7.61 -2.96 -12.21
N THR A 79 -7.39 -3.28 -13.48
CA THR A 79 -8.40 -3.93 -14.34
C THR A 79 -7.92 -5.29 -14.81
N SER A 80 -8.83 -6.15 -15.22
CA SER A 80 -8.52 -7.46 -15.79
C SER A 80 -7.63 -7.37 -17.04
N GLY A 81 -7.76 -6.28 -17.82
CA GLY A 81 -6.93 -6.02 -18.98
C GLY A 81 -5.43 -5.84 -18.70
N ALA A 82 -5.09 -5.41 -17.48
CA ALA A 82 -3.69 -5.28 -17.03
C ALA A 82 -3.15 -6.53 -16.32
N LYS A 83 -4.02 -7.51 -16.03
CA LYS A 83 -3.63 -8.73 -15.30
C LYS A 83 -2.92 -9.72 -16.20
N PHE A 84 -1.87 -10.35 -15.68
CA PHE A 84 -1.15 -11.41 -16.38
C PHE A 84 -0.70 -12.53 -15.43
N LYS A 85 -0.38 -13.68 -15.99
CA LYS A 85 0.10 -14.84 -15.24
C LYS A 85 1.63 -14.75 -15.08
N SER A 86 2.09 -14.31 -13.91
CA SER A 86 3.52 -14.19 -13.59
C SER A 86 4.17 -15.51 -13.14
N GLY A 87 3.36 -16.46 -12.64
CA GLY A 87 3.88 -17.71 -12.05
C GLY A 87 4.45 -17.56 -10.64
N THR A 88 4.41 -16.36 -10.05
CA THR A 88 4.99 -16.08 -8.72
C THR A 88 4.13 -16.54 -7.55
N GLY A 89 2.84 -16.81 -7.80
CA GLY A 89 1.89 -17.21 -6.76
C GLY A 89 1.03 -16.07 -6.20
N TRP A 90 1.20 -14.86 -6.72
CA TRP A 90 0.38 -13.70 -6.40
C TRP A 90 -0.25 -13.08 -7.66
N PRO A 91 -1.42 -12.45 -7.54
CA PRO A 91 -1.98 -11.65 -8.62
C PRO A 91 -0.98 -10.64 -9.15
N SER A 92 -0.81 -10.56 -10.45
CA SER A 92 0.18 -9.69 -11.08
C SER A 92 -0.45 -8.86 -12.19
N PHE A 93 -0.08 -7.57 -12.22
CA PHE A 93 -0.57 -6.58 -13.18
C PHE A 93 0.61 -5.82 -13.76
N PHE A 94 0.53 -5.43 -15.03
CA PHE A 94 1.61 -4.64 -15.65
C PHE A 94 1.42 -3.13 -15.46
N GLU A 95 0.21 -2.66 -15.13
CA GLU A 95 -0.06 -1.25 -14.81
C GLU A 95 -1.26 -1.12 -13.85
N PRO A 96 -1.27 -0.12 -12.95
CA PRO A 96 -2.42 0.23 -12.14
C PRO A 96 -3.33 1.22 -12.88
N ARG A 97 -4.53 1.42 -12.38
CA ARG A 97 -5.35 2.57 -12.75
C ARG A 97 -4.59 3.87 -12.43
N LYS A 98 -4.61 4.83 -13.32
CA LYS A 98 -3.87 6.09 -13.15
C LYS A 98 -4.22 6.79 -11.83
N GLY A 99 -3.22 7.03 -10.99
CA GLY A 99 -3.36 7.71 -9.71
C GLY A 99 -3.95 6.87 -8.58
N SER A 100 -4.16 5.56 -8.79
CA SER A 100 -4.77 4.68 -7.78
C SER A 100 -3.79 4.13 -6.75
N VAL A 101 -2.49 4.20 -7.03
CA VAL A 101 -1.45 3.70 -6.15
C VAL A 101 -0.35 4.74 -5.90
N VAL A 102 0.33 4.60 -4.76
CA VAL A 102 1.54 5.33 -4.39
C VAL A 102 2.68 4.33 -4.24
N ILE A 103 3.87 4.69 -4.71
CA ILE A 103 5.07 3.88 -4.58
C ILE A 103 5.99 4.48 -3.53
N ARG A 104 6.39 3.66 -2.56
CA ARG A 104 7.38 4.04 -1.53
C ARG A 104 8.58 3.10 -1.58
N THR A 105 9.72 3.57 -1.10
CA THR A 105 10.89 2.70 -0.89
C THR A 105 10.70 1.92 0.41
N ASP A 106 10.78 0.60 0.30
CA ASP A 106 10.75 -0.34 1.42
C ASP A 106 12.15 -0.91 1.63
N THR A 107 12.72 -0.72 2.82
CA THR A 107 14.03 -1.22 3.21
C THR A 107 13.97 -2.34 4.26
N SER A 108 12.78 -2.87 4.51
CA SER A 108 12.56 -3.98 5.45
C SER A 108 13.27 -5.27 4.99
N HIS A 109 13.47 -6.18 5.93
CA HIS A 109 14.07 -7.49 5.70
C HIS A 109 15.47 -7.47 5.03
N GLY A 110 16.23 -6.38 5.16
CA GLY A 110 17.55 -6.23 4.55
C GLY A 110 17.55 -6.10 3.02
N MET A 111 16.39 -5.81 2.41
CA MET A 111 16.21 -5.61 0.98
C MET A 111 15.76 -4.18 0.70
N THR A 112 16.06 -3.68 -0.49
CA THR A 112 15.49 -2.43 -1.00
C THR A 112 14.50 -2.76 -2.10
N ARG A 113 13.20 -2.51 -1.85
CA ARG A 113 12.11 -2.80 -2.77
C ARG A 113 11.27 -1.54 -3.00
N LYS A 114 10.36 -1.61 -3.97
CA LYS A 114 9.34 -0.59 -4.23
C LYS A 114 7.99 -1.11 -3.73
N GLU A 115 7.55 -0.63 -2.59
CA GLU A 115 6.24 -0.93 -2.00
C GLU A 115 5.14 -0.23 -2.77
N VAL A 116 4.02 -0.92 -2.96
CA VAL A 116 2.79 -0.41 -3.59
C VAL A 116 1.73 -0.22 -2.52
N LEU A 117 1.24 1.01 -2.38
CA LEU A 117 0.18 1.39 -1.45
C LEU A 117 -1.06 1.86 -2.21
N CYS A 118 -2.24 1.65 -1.65
CA CYS A 118 -3.46 2.28 -2.12
C CYS A 118 -3.36 3.81 -1.95
N ALA A 119 -3.62 4.59 -3.02
CA ALA A 119 -3.51 6.04 -2.99
C ALA A 119 -4.57 6.70 -2.10
N ASP A 120 -5.71 6.04 -1.85
CA ASP A 120 -6.81 6.62 -1.07
C ASP A 120 -6.69 6.33 0.43
N CYS A 121 -6.25 5.14 0.84
CA CYS A 121 -6.20 4.77 2.26
C CYS A 121 -4.80 4.43 2.80
N GLY A 122 -3.78 4.41 1.94
CA GLY A 122 -2.42 4.06 2.33
C GLY A 122 -2.21 2.58 2.68
N GLY A 123 -3.21 1.72 2.42
CA GLY A 123 -3.10 0.29 2.68
C GLY A 123 -2.02 -0.36 1.84
N HIS A 124 -1.20 -1.21 2.47
CA HIS A 124 -0.18 -2.00 1.78
C HIS A 124 -0.83 -3.00 0.81
N LEU A 125 -0.43 -2.97 -0.45
CA LEU A 125 -0.95 -3.87 -1.49
C LEU A 125 0.06 -4.95 -1.88
N GLY A 126 1.33 -4.61 -1.94
CA GLY A 126 2.40 -5.48 -2.40
C GLY A 126 3.63 -4.69 -2.85
N HIS A 127 4.31 -5.17 -3.88
CA HIS A 127 5.52 -4.55 -4.41
C HIS A 127 5.51 -4.51 -5.94
N VAL A 128 6.27 -3.58 -6.52
CA VAL A 128 6.47 -3.49 -7.97
C VAL A 128 7.93 -3.80 -8.33
N PHE A 129 8.09 -4.58 -9.40
CA PHE A 129 9.36 -5.05 -9.95
C PHE A 129 9.49 -4.66 -11.41
N SER A 130 10.73 -4.63 -11.94
CA SER A 130 11.05 -4.28 -13.33
C SER A 130 11.25 -5.51 -14.22
N ASP A 131 10.53 -6.60 -13.92
CA ASP A 131 10.57 -7.88 -14.62
C ASP A 131 9.20 -8.27 -15.23
N GLY A 132 8.36 -7.29 -15.48
CA GLY A 132 7.04 -7.47 -16.06
C GLY A 132 7.06 -7.49 -17.60
N PRO A 133 5.89 -7.78 -18.22
CA PRO A 133 5.72 -7.74 -19.67
C PRO A 133 5.66 -6.30 -20.20
N GLY A 134 5.78 -6.16 -21.53
CA GLY A 134 5.41 -4.90 -22.18
C GLY A 134 3.93 -4.55 -21.99
N PRO A 135 3.55 -3.28 -22.16
CA PRO A 135 4.38 -2.15 -22.62
C PRO A 135 5.22 -1.47 -21.52
N THR A 136 4.90 -1.70 -20.23
CA THR A 136 5.55 -0.97 -19.13
C THR A 136 6.86 -1.61 -18.66
N GLY A 137 7.03 -2.92 -18.84
CA GLY A 137 8.11 -3.69 -18.25
C GLY A 137 7.98 -3.88 -16.74
N LEU A 138 6.86 -3.47 -16.14
CA LEU A 138 6.62 -3.53 -14.71
C LEU A 138 5.72 -4.72 -14.33
N ARG A 139 5.99 -5.27 -13.15
CA ARG A 139 5.14 -6.28 -12.52
C ARG A 139 4.74 -5.79 -11.12
N TYR A 140 3.48 -5.40 -10.99
CA TYR A 140 2.83 -5.14 -9.72
C TYR A 140 2.40 -6.48 -9.13
N CYS A 141 3.14 -6.96 -8.15
CA CYS A 141 2.89 -8.21 -7.43
C CYS A 141 2.05 -7.88 -6.19
N ILE A 142 0.77 -8.22 -6.23
CA ILE A 142 -0.22 -7.71 -5.28
C ILE A 142 -0.78 -8.86 -4.45
N ASN A 143 -0.96 -8.64 -3.15
CA ASN A 143 -1.65 -9.58 -2.27
C ASN A 143 -3.13 -9.64 -2.66
N GLY A 144 -3.62 -10.80 -3.05
CA GLY A 144 -5.01 -10.93 -3.49
C GLY A 144 -6.01 -10.72 -2.36
N VAL A 145 -5.63 -10.97 -1.10
CA VAL A 145 -6.46 -10.64 0.08
C VAL A 145 -6.72 -9.14 0.25
N ALA A 146 -5.84 -8.30 -0.31
CA ALA A 146 -6.01 -6.85 -0.33
C ALA A 146 -6.92 -6.35 -1.46
N LEU A 147 -7.42 -7.25 -2.31
CA LEU A 147 -8.23 -6.95 -3.48
C LEU A 147 -9.64 -7.52 -3.35
N GLU A 148 -10.62 -6.77 -3.85
CA GLU A 148 -11.96 -7.22 -4.13
C GLU A 148 -12.22 -7.14 -5.63
N PHE A 149 -12.66 -8.25 -6.23
CA PHE A 149 -12.97 -8.32 -7.65
C PHE A 149 -14.43 -8.01 -7.90
N GLN A 150 -14.69 -7.10 -8.83
CA GLN A 150 -16.01 -6.74 -9.31
C GLN A 150 -16.09 -7.09 -10.80
N PRO A 151 -16.95 -8.03 -11.22
CA PRO A 151 -17.10 -8.38 -12.62
C PRO A 151 -17.76 -7.24 -13.40
N GLU A 152 -17.38 -7.08 -14.68
CA GLU A 152 -18.14 -6.22 -15.61
C GLU A 152 -19.52 -6.86 -15.84
N GLU A 153 -20.58 -6.02 -15.81
CA GLU A 153 -21.95 -6.44 -16.15
C GLU A 153 -22.13 -6.68 -17.67
#